data_9a3c6759467e6249fb425e060e44c1b9
#
_entry.id   9a3c6759467e6249fb425e060e44c1b9
#
_cell.length_a   1.000
_cell.length_b   1.000
_cell.length_c   1.000
_cell.angle_alpha   90.00
_cell.angle_beta   90.00
_cell.angle_gamma   90.00
#
_symmetry.space_group_name_H-M   'P 1'
#
loop_
_entity.id
_entity.type
_entity.pdbx_description
1 polymer ?
#
loop_
_entity_poly.entity_id
_entity_poly.type
_entity_poly.pdbx_seq_one_letter_code
_entity_poly.pdbx_strand_id
1 'polypeptide(L)'
;MHLFSKSILPALGLCLLTVAPLRADVNSDLAFSNFNNVDLNALADGSILQVRGGLVYFQRGIITQSLYMVDATPSEVAAKLVHWNPADHSKLQVWIHKKLPANPKPSDFADLASLPNNSSVKFLRDATAKFDPKAPSIQVSKEEAQLLAASASQSGDAQNRFVTVWSQILAGRFTDFLNGHFSSESYAGQGGEIRSLDEIKSLIHSDPKVYIQFQRLFNQTPIRAAGASKSLPANLYYQSFDIQGSSTLVDGAIYQASNGPSIQSVDIDFYINYGVFATLELEEMWPVTVNGKTKTLVWRDDLVSAPSIAYLHGTERLASGLIMLQDVKANIEAFRSEFK
;
A
#
# COMPACT_ATOMS: atom_id res chain seq x y z
N MET A 1 43.07 -21.53 74.26
CA MET A 1 42.81 -22.67 73.31
C MET A 1 42.06 -22.16 72.14
N HIS A 2 42.81 -21.85 71.08
CA HIS A 2 42.27 -21.18 69.89
C HIS A 2 41.83 -22.23 68.85
N LEU A 3 40.62 -22.11 68.32
CA LEU A 3 40.10 -22.83 67.20
C LEU A 3 39.81 -21.86 66.05
N PHE A 4 40.65 -21.92 65.02
CA PHE A 4 40.46 -21.23 63.77
C PHE A 4 39.37 -21.92 62.92
N SER A 5 38.31 -21.20 62.60
CA SER A 5 37.32 -21.61 61.58
C SER A 5 37.74 -21.01 60.22
N LYS A 6 38.05 -21.85 59.26
CA LYS A 6 38.30 -21.46 57.86
C LYS A 6 36.97 -21.42 57.12
N SER A 7 36.57 -20.22 56.72
CA SER A 7 35.44 -20.01 55.82
C SER A 7 35.89 -20.24 54.37
N ILE A 8 35.30 -21.22 53.70
CA ILE A 8 35.43 -21.47 52.30
C ILE A 8 34.32 -20.71 51.55
N LEU A 9 34.66 -19.67 50.78
CA LEU A 9 33.72 -19.03 49.84
C LEU A 9 33.63 -19.89 48.56
N PRO A 10 32.42 -20.26 48.10
CA PRO A 10 32.27 -20.82 46.77
C PRO A 10 32.27 -19.68 45.75
N ALA A 11 33.20 -19.74 44.81
CA ALA A 11 33.22 -18.92 43.63
C ALA A 11 32.05 -19.32 42.71
N LEU A 12 31.00 -18.48 42.69
CA LEU A 12 29.90 -18.59 41.72
C LEU A 12 30.42 -18.15 40.35
N GLY A 13 30.79 -19.12 39.50
CA GLY A 13 31.06 -18.89 38.09
C GLY A 13 29.82 -18.46 37.35
N LEU A 14 29.71 -17.17 37.00
CA LEU A 14 28.67 -16.61 36.17
C LEU A 14 28.91 -17.07 34.72
N CYS A 15 28.31 -18.19 34.31
CA CYS A 15 28.23 -18.58 32.89
C CYS A 15 27.37 -17.56 32.16
N LEU A 16 27.98 -16.57 31.53
CA LEU A 16 27.34 -15.75 30.50
C LEU A 16 27.03 -16.65 29.30
N LEU A 17 25.81 -17.21 29.30
CA LEU A 17 25.25 -17.79 28.08
C LEU A 17 25.06 -16.65 27.09
N THR A 18 26.03 -16.48 26.19
CA THR A 18 25.84 -15.69 24.98
C THR A 18 24.79 -16.43 24.15
N VAL A 19 23.52 -16.02 24.27
CA VAL A 19 22.48 -16.42 23.34
C VAL A 19 22.89 -15.81 22.00
N ALA A 20 23.61 -16.58 21.17
CA ALA A 20 23.77 -16.22 19.77
C ALA A 20 22.36 -16.05 19.22
N PRO A 21 22.00 -14.92 18.56
CA PRO A 21 20.72 -14.83 17.91
C PRO A 21 20.63 -15.99 16.94
N LEU A 22 19.60 -16.84 17.13
CA LEU A 22 19.26 -17.84 16.12
C LEU A 22 19.04 -17.04 14.82
N ARG A 23 19.98 -17.18 13.88
CA ARG A 23 19.76 -16.69 12.52
C ARG A 23 18.57 -17.47 11.98
N ALA A 24 17.39 -16.84 11.92
CA ALA A 24 16.34 -17.36 11.08
C ALA A 24 16.94 -17.51 9.68
N ASP A 25 16.78 -18.69 9.08
CA ASP A 25 17.21 -18.91 7.70
C ASP A 25 16.32 -18.04 6.82
N VAL A 26 16.90 -17.02 6.17
CA VAL A 26 16.17 -16.11 5.27
C VAL A 26 15.34 -16.87 4.24
N ASN A 27 15.80 -18.03 3.78
CA ASN A 27 15.01 -18.87 2.87
C ASN A 27 13.76 -19.42 3.56
N SER A 28 13.83 -19.71 4.87
CA SER A 28 12.66 -20.11 5.67
C SER A 28 11.67 -18.94 5.83
N ASP A 29 12.18 -17.74 6.11
CA ASP A 29 11.34 -16.54 6.23
C ASP A 29 10.64 -16.20 4.90
N LEU A 30 11.29 -16.47 3.77
CA LEU A 30 10.77 -16.21 2.42
C LEU A 30 10.02 -17.39 1.77
N ALA A 31 9.77 -18.49 2.50
CA ALA A 31 9.17 -19.73 1.95
C ALA A 31 7.74 -19.51 1.36
N PHE A 32 7.05 -18.46 1.78
CA PHE A 32 5.76 -18.07 1.25
C PHE A 32 5.85 -17.28 -0.07
N SER A 33 7.02 -16.73 -0.38
CA SER A 33 7.27 -15.86 -1.53
C SER A 33 7.74 -16.62 -2.78
N ASN A 34 7.96 -15.89 -3.87
CA ASN A 34 8.56 -16.42 -5.10
C ASN A 34 10.10 -16.36 -5.11
N PHE A 35 10.72 -15.95 -4.00
CA PHE A 35 12.17 -15.86 -3.86
C PHE A 35 12.75 -17.09 -3.17
N ASN A 36 13.87 -17.58 -3.69
CA ASN A 36 14.67 -18.66 -3.09
C ASN A 36 16.14 -18.41 -3.36
N ASN A 37 17.02 -18.96 -2.53
CA ASN A 37 18.48 -18.84 -2.65
C ASN A 37 18.96 -17.38 -2.80
N VAL A 38 18.50 -16.50 -1.91
CA VAL A 38 18.73 -15.06 -1.98
C VAL A 38 20.18 -14.75 -1.58
N ASP A 39 20.87 -13.99 -2.44
CA ASP A 39 22.19 -13.41 -2.14
C ASP A 39 22.03 -12.10 -1.35
N LEU A 40 22.18 -12.20 -0.02
CA LEU A 40 22.08 -11.05 0.88
C LEU A 40 23.19 -10.01 0.65
N ASN A 41 24.37 -10.40 0.15
CA ASN A 41 25.44 -9.43 -0.13
C ASN A 41 25.06 -8.57 -1.33
N ALA A 42 24.54 -9.18 -2.41
CA ALA A 42 24.05 -8.42 -3.57
C ALA A 42 22.94 -7.42 -3.20
N LEU A 43 22.00 -7.83 -2.31
CA LEU A 43 20.97 -6.93 -1.79
C LEU A 43 21.56 -5.81 -0.91
N ALA A 44 22.56 -6.13 -0.08
CA ALA A 44 23.24 -5.14 0.75
C ALA A 44 24.05 -4.11 -0.07
N ASP A 45 24.53 -4.52 -1.25
CA ASP A 45 25.21 -3.67 -2.22
C ASP A 45 24.26 -2.84 -3.09
N GLY A 46 22.94 -2.98 -2.86
CA GLY A 46 21.93 -2.13 -3.48
C GLY A 46 21.06 -2.79 -4.55
N SER A 47 21.25 -4.07 -4.84
CA SER A 47 20.39 -4.79 -5.77
C SER A 47 18.93 -4.82 -5.29
N ILE A 48 17.99 -4.85 -6.25
CA ILE A 48 16.57 -5.13 -6.04
C ILE A 48 16.25 -6.37 -6.86
N LEU A 49 15.84 -7.43 -6.21
CA LEU A 49 15.33 -8.61 -6.91
C LEU A 49 13.84 -8.42 -7.16
N GLN A 50 13.39 -8.75 -8.37
CA GLN A 50 12.00 -8.60 -8.77
C GLN A 50 11.54 -9.80 -9.59
N VAL A 51 10.32 -10.24 -9.30
CA VAL A 51 9.64 -11.30 -10.05
C VAL A 51 8.19 -10.90 -10.28
N ARG A 52 7.62 -11.36 -11.38
CA ARG A 52 6.16 -11.33 -11.52
C ARG A 52 5.59 -12.40 -10.59
N GLY A 53 4.48 -12.10 -9.93
CA GLY A 53 3.71 -13.06 -9.17
C GLY A 53 3.26 -14.24 -10.03
N GLY A 54 2.78 -15.29 -9.41
CA GLY A 54 2.25 -16.48 -10.08
C GLY A 54 1.09 -16.14 -11.02
N LEU A 55 0.61 -17.16 -11.77
CA LEU A 55 -0.59 -17.02 -12.57
C LEU A 55 -1.78 -16.66 -11.67
N VAL A 56 -2.28 -15.48 -11.84
CA VAL A 56 -3.45 -15.00 -11.11
C VAL A 56 -4.69 -15.55 -11.83
N TYR A 57 -5.47 -16.37 -11.14
CA TYR A 57 -6.77 -16.84 -11.65
C TYR A 57 -7.80 -15.70 -11.76
N PHE A 58 -7.48 -14.55 -11.22
CA PHE A 58 -8.27 -13.34 -11.29
C PHE A 58 -7.87 -12.51 -12.51
N GLN A 59 -8.72 -12.48 -13.54
CA GLN A 59 -8.39 -11.91 -14.86
C GLN A 59 -8.01 -10.42 -14.82
N ARG A 60 -8.56 -9.64 -13.88
CA ARG A 60 -8.24 -8.21 -13.72
C ARG A 60 -7.01 -7.95 -12.86
N GLY A 61 -6.40 -9.00 -12.27
CA GLY A 61 -5.29 -8.87 -11.35
C GLY A 61 -3.92 -8.98 -12.00
N ILE A 62 -2.97 -8.16 -11.58
CA ILE A 62 -1.51 -8.35 -11.77
C ILE A 62 -0.87 -8.31 -10.39
N ILE A 63 0.15 -9.16 -10.21
CA ILE A 63 0.94 -9.25 -8.98
C ILE A 63 2.40 -9.19 -9.33
N THR A 64 3.17 -8.42 -8.55
CA THR A 64 4.63 -8.36 -8.67
C THR A 64 5.26 -8.40 -7.29
N GLN A 65 6.34 -9.19 -7.14
CA GLN A 65 7.09 -9.25 -5.89
C GLN A 65 8.46 -8.64 -6.05
N SER A 66 8.90 -7.94 -5.02
CA SER A 66 10.22 -7.31 -4.93
C SER A 66 10.88 -7.68 -3.61
N LEU A 67 12.20 -7.81 -3.64
CA LEU A 67 13.01 -8.06 -2.46
C LEU A 67 14.20 -7.09 -2.48
N TYR A 68 14.38 -6.35 -1.39
CA TYR A 68 15.42 -5.35 -1.28
C TYR A 68 15.91 -5.18 0.15
N MET A 69 16.96 -4.41 0.36
CA MET A 69 17.52 -4.16 1.68
C MET A 69 17.61 -2.68 1.97
N VAL A 70 17.36 -2.32 3.24
CA VAL A 70 17.45 -0.95 3.77
C VAL A 70 18.47 -0.92 4.93
N ASP A 71 19.28 0.15 4.99
CA ASP A 71 20.30 0.35 6.04
C ASP A 71 19.69 1.03 7.27
N ALA A 72 18.71 0.38 7.88
CA ALA A 72 17.97 0.81 9.05
C ALA A 72 17.33 -0.41 9.74
N THR A 73 16.80 -0.26 10.94
CA THR A 73 16.05 -1.30 11.64
C THR A 73 14.63 -1.47 11.07
N PRO A 74 13.97 -2.63 11.20
CA PRO A 74 12.58 -2.82 10.74
C PRO A 74 11.61 -1.77 11.29
N SER A 75 11.80 -1.34 12.54
CA SER A 75 10.95 -0.30 13.15
C SER A 75 11.13 1.07 12.51
N GLU A 76 12.37 1.43 12.13
CA GLU A 76 12.65 2.68 11.42
C GLU A 76 12.08 2.65 10.01
N VAL A 77 12.23 1.51 9.30
CA VAL A 77 11.66 1.33 7.95
C VAL A 77 10.13 1.42 8.01
N ALA A 78 9.49 0.71 8.92
CA ALA A 78 8.03 0.72 9.09
C ALA A 78 7.51 2.11 9.47
N ALA A 79 8.20 2.83 10.37
CA ALA A 79 7.84 4.20 10.73
C ALA A 79 8.01 5.16 9.55
N LYS A 80 9.10 5.01 8.78
CA LYS A 80 9.32 5.84 7.59
C LYS A 80 8.28 5.59 6.52
N LEU A 81 7.85 4.34 6.29
CA LEU A 81 6.83 3.98 5.33
C LEU A 81 5.51 4.76 5.57
N VAL A 82 5.07 4.84 6.82
CA VAL A 82 3.86 5.59 7.20
C VAL A 82 3.99 7.11 7.01
N HIS A 83 5.22 7.62 6.98
CA HIS A 83 5.50 9.06 6.88
C HIS A 83 6.15 9.46 5.55
N TRP A 84 6.37 8.50 4.67
CA TRP A 84 6.94 8.76 3.36
C TRP A 84 5.98 9.57 2.50
N ASN A 85 6.55 10.54 1.79
CA ASN A 85 5.79 11.38 0.88
C ASN A 85 6.30 11.20 -0.56
N PRO A 86 5.68 10.36 -1.37
CA PRO A 86 6.11 10.15 -2.76
C PRO A 86 6.02 11.41 -3.63
N ALA A 87 5.25 12.45 -3.22
CA ALA A 87 5.17 13.72 -3.94
C ALA A 87 6.49 14.52 -3.89
N ASP A 88 7.38 14.24 -2.94
CA ASP A 88 8.71 14.85 -2.87
C ASP A 88 9.66 14.29 -3.95
N HIS A 89 9.28 13.22 -4.64
CA HIS A 89 10.05 12.55 -5.67
C HIS A 89 9.42 12.76 -7.07
N SER A 90 9.88 13.76 -7.80
CA SER A 90 9.26 14.21 -9.08
C SER A 90 9.12 13.11 -10.15
N LYS A 91 9.96 12.07 -10.11
CA LYS A 91 9.90 10.94 -11.04
C LYS A 91 8.67 10.05 -10.83
N LEU A 92 8.06 10.06 -9.64
CA LEU A 92 6.90 9.23 -9.30
C LEU A 92 5.59 9.84 -9.78
N GLN A 93 5.61 11.09 -10.27
CA GLN A 93 4.42 11.79 -10.80
C GLN A 93 3.23 11.82 -9.82
N VAL A 94 3.53 11.91 -8.53
CA VAL A 94 2.56 12.13 -7.47
C VAL A 94 2.43 13.63 -7.23
N TRP A 95 1.21 14.16 -7.31
CA TRP A 95 0.95 15.61 -7.17
C TRP A 95 0.62 15.98 -5.73
N ILE A 96 -0.11 15.12 -5.06
CA ILE A 96 -0.49 15.25 -3.66
C ILE A 96 -0.33 13.88 -3.01
N HIS A 97 0.27 13.85 -1.84
CA HIS A 97 0.17 12.76 -0.88
C HIS A 97 0.04 13.39 0.49
N LYS A 98 -1.09 13.19 1.14
CA LYS A 98 -1.39 13.84 2.41
C LYS A 98 -1.94 12.87 3.43
N LYS A 99 -1.26 12.79 4.55
CA LYS A 99 -1.77 12.10 5.73
C LYS A 99 -3.00 12.81 6.29
N LEU A 100 -3.99 12.02 6.67
CA LEU A 100 -5.28 12.50 7.17
C LEU A 100 -5.46 12.21 8.67
N PRO A 101 -6.32 13.00 9.37
CA PRO A 101 -6.73 12.66 10.72
C PRO A 101 -7.58 11.38 10.75
N ALA A 102 -7.77 10.79 11.93
CA ALA A 102 -8.55 9.56 12.10
C ALA A 102 -10.03 9.66 11.65
N ASN A 103 -10.57 10.87 11.55
CA ASN A 103 -11.91 11.16 11.06
C ASN A 103 -11.84 12.31 10.05
N PRO A 104 -11.50 12.05 8.78
CA PRO A 104 -11.33 13.08 7.76
C PRO A 104 -12.64 13.84 7.50
N LYS A 105 -12.51 15.14 7.25
CA LYS A 105 -13.61 16.05 6.93
C LYS A 105 -13.36 16.69 5.56
N PRO A 106 -14.36 17.22 4.88
CA PRO A 106 -14.16 17.89 3.59
C PRO A 106 -13.06 18.99 3.60
N SER A 107 -12.88 19.70 4.72
CA SER A 107 -11.82 20.71 4.86
C SER A 107 -10.39 20.14 4.79
N ASP A 108 -10.21 18.85 5.05
CA ASP A 108 -8.89 18.21 5.03
C ASP A 108 -8.37 17.99 3.60
N PHE A 109 -9.24 18.14 2.59
CA PHE A 109 -8.93 17.98 1.16
C PHE A 109 -8.75 19.32 0.42
N ALA A 110 -8.54 20.42 1.12
CA ALA A 110 -8.37 21.76 0.53
C ALA A 110 -7.19 21.81 -0.46
N ASP A 111 -6.18 20.95 -0.30
CA ASP A 111 -4.98 20.88 -1.16
C ASP A 111 -5.31 20.45 -2.60
N LEU A 112 -6.53 19.94 -2.88
CA LEU A 112 -7.02 19.72 -4.24
C LEU A 112 -7.00 21.02 -5.08
N ALA A 113 -7.03 22.19 -4.43
CA ALA A 113 -6.86 23.47 -5.09
C ALA A 113 -5.44 23.65 -5.67
N SER A 114 -4.42 23.00 -5.10
CA SER A 114 -3.02 23.12 -5.50
C SER A 114 -2.60 22.15 -6.61
N LEU A 115 -3.50 21.28 -7.08
CA LEU A 115 -3.20 20.38 -8.20
C LEU A 115 -2.64 21.16 -9.40
N PRO A 116 -1.56 20.69 -10.04
CA PRO A 116 -0.88 21.41 -11.11
C PRO A 116 -1.79 21.61 -12.33
N ASN A 117 -1.45 22.61 -13.14
CA ASN A 117 -2.15 22.85 -14.40
C ASN A 117 -1.44 22.14 -15.56
N ASN A 118 -1.56 20.81 -15.60
CA ASN A 118 -1.02 19.96 -16.65
C ASN A 118 -2.15 19.17 -17.37
N SER A 119 -1.79 18.40 -18.40
CA SER A 119 -2.75 17.62 -19.20
C SER A 119 -3.50 16.58 -18.37
N SER A 120 -2.80 15.90 -17.45
CA SER A 120 -3.38 14.85 -16.60
C SER A 120 -4.44 15.40 -15.66
N VAL A 121 -4.13 16.50 -14.94
CA VAL A 121 -5.09 17.16 -14.04
C VAL A 121 -6.21 17.82 -14.83
N LYS A 122 -5.93 18.32 -16.04
CA LYS A 122 -6.97 18.85 -16.92
C LYS A 122 -8.02 17.78 -17.27
N PHE A 123 -7.59 16.54 -17.53
CA PHE A 123 -8.52 15.42 -17.75
C PHE A 123 -9.50 15.27 -16.57
N LEU A 124 -8.99 15.21 -15.33
CA LEU A 124 -9.82 15.06 -14.14
C LEU A 124 -10.78 16.23 -13.94
N ARG A 125 -10.30 17.47 -14.15
CA ARG A 125 -11.14 18.68 -14.08
C ARG A 125 -12.22 18.69 -15.15
N ASP A 126 -11.88 18.33 -16.38
CA ASP A 126 -12.85 18.26 -17.50
C ASP A 126 -13.88 17.15 -17.27
N ALA A 127 -13.45 15.96 -16.80
CA ALA A 127 -14.33 14.85 -16.45
C ALA A 127 -15.32 15.22 -15.32
N THR A 128 -14.87 16.05 -14.36
CA THR A 128 -15.73 16.57 -13.30
C THR A 128 -16.70 17.64 -13.81
N ALA A 129 -16.20 18.61 -14.55
CA ALA A 129 -16.99 19.75 -15.04
C ALA A 129 -18.05 19.35 -16.09
N LYS A 130 -17.79 18.29 -16.85
CA LYS A 130 -18.65 17.76 -17.93
C LYS A 130 -19.19 16.37 -17.56
N PHE A 131 -19.34 16.09 -16.29
CA PHE A 131 -19.76 14.77 -15.84
C PHE A 131 -21.12 14.38 -16.41
N ASP A 132 -21.15 13.21 -17.07
CA ASP A 132 -22.38 12.60 -17.58
C ASP A 132 -22.65 11.29 -16.83
N PRO A 133 -23.71 11.21 -16.01
CA PRO A 133 -24.06 9.99 -15.28
C PRO A 133 -24.43 8.81 -16.17
N LYS A 134 -24.74 9.04 -17.46
CA LYS A 134 -25.06 7.97 -18.43
C LYS A 134 -23.79 7.38 -19.08
N ALA A 135 -22.69 8.11 -19.07
CA ALA A 135 -21.42 7.70 -19.65
C ALA A 135 -20.26 8.22 -18.78
N PRO A 136 -20.16 7.76 -17.52
CA PRO A 136 -19.12 8.25 -16.60
C PRO A 136 -17.73 7.90 -17.10
N SER A 137 -16.86 8.89 -17.22
CA SER A 137 -15.44 8.68 -17.56
C SER A 137 -14.55 8.43 -16.33
N ILE A 138 -15.11 8.56 -15.14
CA ILE A 138 -14.46 8.35 -13.85
C ILE A 138 -15.31 7.40 -13.01
N GLN A 139 -14.65 6.69 -12.08
CA GLN A 139 -15.27 5.69 -11.22
C GLN A 139 -15.88 6.36 -10.00
N VAL A 140 -17.19 6.26 -9.86
CA VAL A 140 -17.95 6.85 -8.75
C VAL A 140 -19.18 6.01 -8.43
N SER A 141 -19.68 6.09 -7.20
CA SER A 141 -20.96 5.46 -6.83
C SER A 141 -22.15 6.18 -7.48
N LYS A 142 -23.34 5.60 -7.38
CA LYS A 142 -24.57 6.24 -7.89
C LYS A 142 -24.88 7.55 -7.18
N GLU A 143 -24.62 7.60 -5.87
CA GLU A 143 -24.82 8.78 -5.03
C GLU A 143 -23.82 9.88 -5.40
N GLU A 144 -22.56 9.52 -5.58
CA GLU A 144 -21.50 10.45 -6.02
C GLU A 144 -21.74 10.98 -7.44
N ALA A 145 -22.25 10.12 -8.33
CA ALA A 145 -22.65 10.54 -9.66
C ALA A 145 -23.72 11.66 -9.63
N GLN A 146 -24.65 11.61 -8.65
CA GLN A 146 -25.64 12.68 -8.45
C GLN A 146 -24.99 13.96 -7.94
N LEU A 147 -24.01 13.87 -7.01
CA LEU A 147 -23.26 15.03 -6.52
C LEU A 147 -22.47 15.71 -7.65
N LEU A 148 -21.78 14.93 -8.48
CA LEU A 148 -21.02 15.43 -9.63
C LEU A 148 -21.93 16.10 -10.66
N ALA A 149 -23.04 15.47 -11.03
CA ALA A 149 -24.01 16.04 -11.97
C ALA A 149 -24.62 17.34 -11.46
N ALA A 150 -24.95 17.39 -10.15
CA ALA A 150 -25.43 18.62 -9.51
C ALA A 150 -24.35 19.72 -9.53
N SER A 151 -23.09 19.38 -9.23
CA SER A 151 -21.98 20.31 -9.26
C SER A 151 -21.70 20.84 -10.69
N ALA A 152 -21.76 19.97 -11.70
CA ALA A 152 -21.54 20.32 -13.10
C ALA A 152 -22.59 21.33 -13.62
N SER A 153 -23.83 21.28 -13.11
CA SER A 153 -24.93 22.15 -13.50
C SER A 153 -24.90 23.55 -12.83
N GLN A 154 -24.07 23.72 -11.80
CA GLN A 154 -23.98 25.02 -11.08
C GLN A 154 -23.19 26.08 -11.86
N SER A 155 -23.60 27.34 -11.75
CA SER A 155 -22.80 28.48 -12.19
C SER A 155 -21.77 28.86 -11.13
N GLY A 156 -20.67 29.54 -11.53
CA GLY A 156 -19.65 30.03 -10.62
C GLY A 156 -18.26 29.50 -10.92
N ASP A 157 -17.32 29.67 -9.99
CA ASP A 157 -15.92 29.28 -10.17
C ASP A 157 -15.76 27.74 -10.25
N ALA A 158 -15.25 27.29 -11.40
CA ALA A 158 -15.06 25.86 -11.68
C ALA A 158 -14.06 25.19 -10.72
N GLN A 159 -13.02 25.92 -10.29
CA GLN A 159 -12.03 25.39 -9.34
C GLN A 159 -12.66 25.15 -7.96
N ASN A 160 -13.44 26.09 -7.48
CA ASN A 160 -14.12 25.95 -6.19
C ASN A 160 -15.15 24.81 -6.22
N ARG A 161 -15.90 24.65 -7.32
CA ARG A 161 -16.82 23.53 -7.48
C ARG A 161 -16.10 22.18 -7.48
N PHE A 162 -14.97 22.09 -8.20
CA PHE A 162 -14.13 20.90 -8.24
C PHE A 162 -13.66 20.51 -6.83
N VAL A 163 -13.05 21.45 -6.10
CA VAL A 163 -12.58 21.21 -4.73
C VAL A 163 -13.73 20.78 -3.82
N THR A 164 -14.86 21.49 -3.88
CA THR A 164 -16.02 21.24 -3.02
C THR A 164 -16.58 19.82 -3.23
N VAL A 165 -16.86 19.44 -4.47
CA VAL A 165 -17.49 18.15 -4.77
C VAL A 165 -16.55 16.99 -4.43
N TRP A 166 -15.27 17.09 -4.80
CA TRP A 166 -14.31 16.03 -4.49
C TRP A 166 -13.99 15.93 -3.00
N SER A 167 -13.91 17.04 -2.29
CA SER A 167 -13.75 17.00 -0.82
C SER A 167 -14.90 16.30 -0.12
N GLN A 168 -16.14 16.45 -0.61
CA GLN A 168 -17.30 15.74 -0.08
C GLN A 168 -17.24 14.25 -0.39
N ILE A 169 -16.92 13.88 -1.64
CA ILE A 169 -16.82 12.48 -2.07
C ILE A 169 -15.74 11.76 -1.25
N LEU A 170 -14.51 12.28 -1.21
CA LEU A 170 -13.40 11.65 -0.52
C LEU A 170 -13.67 11.53 0.99
N ALA A 171 -14.18 12.57 1.65
CA ALA A 171 -14.55 12.49 3.07
C ALA A 171 -15.67 11.48 3.34
N GLY A 172 -16.63 11.34 2.42
CA GLY A 172 -17.68 10.33 2.47
C GLY A 172 -17.11 8.93 2.40
N ARG A 173 -16.18 8.68 1.47
CA ARG A 173 -15.49 7.39 1.30
C ARG A 173 -14.75 6.96 2.57
N PHE A 174 -14.00 7.86 3.19
CA PHE A 174 -13.36 7.57 4.48
C PHE A 174 -14.38 7.26 5.57
N THR A 175 -15.49 7.98 5.62
CA THR A 175 -16.55 7.74 6.60
C THR A 175 -17.14 6.34 6.44
N ASP A 176 -17.45 5.92 5.22
CA ASP A 176 -17.98 4.60 4.92
C ASP A 176 -16.96 3.50 5.23
N PHE A 177 -15.71 3.66 4.80
CA PHE A 177 -14.62 2.74 5.10
C PHE A 177 -14.42 2.53 6.60
N LEU A 178 -14.36 3.60 7.39
CA LEU A 178 -14.17 3.54 8.85
C LEU A 178 -15.37 2.90 9.57
N ASN A 179 -16.58 3.06 9.03
CA ASN A 179 -17.80 2.46 9.57
C ASN A 179 -18.05 1.02 9.08
N GLY A 180 -17.16 0.47 8.26
CA GLY A 180 -17.28 -0.87 7.71
C GLY A 180 -18.36 -0.99 6.62
N HIS A 181 -18.86 0.12 6.08
CA HIS A 181 -19.81 0.15 4.95
C HIS A 181 -19.09 0.01 3.59
N PHE A 182 -17.80 0.03 3.61
CA PHE A 182 -16.92 -0.14 2.45
C PHE A 182 -17.32 -1.30 1.53
N SER A 183 -17.86 -2.40 2.09
CA SER A 183 -18.25 -3.60 1.35
C SER A 183 -19.50 -3.42 0.48
N SER A 184 -20.32 -2.39 0.73
CA SER A 184 -21.56 -2.13 0.02
C SER A 184 -21.42 -1.16 -1.16
N GLU A 185 -20.27 -0.50 -1.27
CA GLU A 185 -20.02 0.47 -2.32
C GLU A 185 -19.84 -0.19 -3.68
N SER A 186 -20.52 0.31 -4.69
CA SER A 186 -20.32 -0.12 -6.07
C SER A 186 -20.02 1.06 -6.97
N TYR A 187 -19.11 0.86 -7.93
CA TYR A 187 -18.73 1.89 -8.90
C TYR A 187 -19.55 1.74 -10.18
N ALA A 188 -20.17 2.84 -10.63
CA ALA A 188 -20.63 2.95 -12.00
C ALA A 188 -19.40 3.31 -12.86
N GLY A 189 -18.69 2.31 -13.35
CA GLY A 189 -17.42 2.50 -14.04
C GLY A 189 -17.42 1.93 -15.47
N GLN A 190 -16.30 2.06 -16.13
CA GLN A 190 -16.07 1.46 -17.45
C GLN A 190 -16.19 -0.07 -17.34
N GLY A 191 -17.29 -0.63 -17.87
CA GLY A 191 -17.52 -2.08 -17.91
C GLY A 191 -18.50 -2.64 -16.87
N GLY A 192 -19.19 -1.79 -16.08
CA GLY A 192 -20.23 -2.20 -15.14
C GLY A 192 -19.98 -1.80 -13.69
N GLU A 193 -20.82 -2.32 -12.80
CA GLU A 193 -20.66 -2.09 -11.36
C GLU A 193 -19.54 -2.98 -10.81
N ILE A 194 -18.57 -2.39 -10.16
CA ILE A 194 -17.45 -3.06 -9.48
C ILE A 194 -17.47 -2.63 -8.01
N ARG A 195 -17.24 -3.57 -7.13
CA ARG A 195 -17.04 -3.32 -5.70
C ARG A 195 -15.56 -3.44 -5.38
N SER A 196 -14.95 -2.37 -4.94
CA SER A 196 -13.50 -2.36 -4.64
C SER A 196 -13.12 -3.40 -3.58
N LEU A 197 -13.98 -3.68 -2.58
CA LEU A 197 -13.73 -4.74 -1.61
C LEU A 197 -13.70 -6.15 -2.25
N ASP A 198 -14.53 -6.42 -3.25
CA ASP A 198 -14.54 -7.72 -3.93
C ASP A 198 -13.28 -7.88 -4.79
N GLU A 199 -12.79 -6.78 -5.40
CA GLU A 199 -11.51 -6.75 -6.10
C GLU A 199 -10.34 -7.00 -5.15
N ILE A 200 -10.30 -6.31 -4.01
CA ILE A 200 -9.28 -6.49 -2.95
C ILE A 200 -9.27 -7.95 -2.47
N LYS A 201 -10.44 -8.52 -2.16
CA LYS A 201 -10.54 -9.93 -1.75
C LYS A 201 -10.04 -10.88 -2.83
N SER A 202 -10.37 -10.62 -4.09
CA SER A 202 -9.90 -11.42 -5.22
C SER A 202 -8.38 -11.37 -5.38
N LEU A 203 -7.78 -10.18 -5.20
CA LEU A 203 -6.33 -10.00 -5.20
C LEU A 203 -5.66 -10.78 -4.06
N ILE A 204 -6.13 -10.62 -2.83
CA ILE A 204 -5.56 -11.30 -1.64
C ILE A 204 -5.62 -12.83 -1.79
N HIS A 205 -6.74 -13.37 -2.30
CA HIS A 205 -6.90 -14.81 -2.46
C HIS A 205 -6.21 -15.38 -3.70
N SER A 206 -5.66 -14.55 -4.56
CA SER A 206 -4.96 -15.00 -5.77
C SER A 206 -3.58 -15.61 -5.49
N ASP A 207 -2.97 -15.31 -4.33
CA ASP A 207 -1.78 -16.00 -3.81
C ASP A 207 -2.05 -16.59 -2.41
N PRO A 208 -2.41 -17.88 -2.32
CA PRO A 208 -2.76 -18.51 -1.04
C PRO A 208 -1.64 -18.51 -0.01
N LYS A 209 -0.37 -18.54 -0.44
CA LYS A 209 0.77 -18.52 0.50
C LYS A 209 0.94 -17.16 1.14
N VAL A 210 0.88 -16.11 0.34
CA VAL A 210 0.91 -14.72 0.80
C VAL A 210 -0.31 -14.44 1.69
N TYR A 211 -1.51 -14.91 1.29
CA TYR A 211 -2.70 -14.77 2.12
C TYR A 211 -2.51 -15.38 3.53
N ILE A 212 -1.98 -16.61 3.62
CA ILE A 212 -1.74 -17.26 4.90
C ILE A 212 -0.72 -16.49 5.75
N GLN A 213 0.36 -16.01 5.13
CA GLN A 213 1.40 -15.22 5.81
C GLN A 213 0.84 -13.92 6.43
N PHE A 214 -0.05 -13.23 5.72
CA PHE A 214 -0.63 -11.97 6.13
C PHE A 214 -2.01 -12.09 6.80
N GLN A 215 -2.55 -13.31 6.95
CA GLN A 215 -3.92 -13.54 7.44
C GLN A 215 -4.19 -12.85 8.78
N ARG A 216 -3.21 -12.85 9.69
CA ARG A 216 -3.34 -12.19 10.99
C ARG A 216 -3.54 -10.69 10.85
N LEU A 217 -2.78 -10.05 9.94
CA LEU A 217 -2.89 -8.62 9.68
C LEU A 217 -4.20 -8.30 8.98
N PHE A 218 -4.56 -9.02 7.92
CA PHE A 218 -5.84 -8.83 7.22
C PHE A 218 -7.05 -8.95 8.15
N ASN A 219 -7.02 -9.88 9.11
CA ASN A 219 -8.07 -10.06 10.11
C ASN A 219 -8.23 -8.85 11.07
N GLN A 220 -7.30 -7.91 11.07
CA GLN A 220 -7.30 -6.70 11.88
C GLN A 220 -7.55 -5.43 11.04
N THR A 221 -7.93 -5.57 9.78
CA THR A 221 -8.28 -4.49 8.87
C THR A 221 -9.77 -4.57 8.48
N PRO A 222 -10.37 -3.49 7.93
CA PRO A 222 -11.75 -3.51 7.45
C PRO A 222 -12.03 -4.46 6.28
N ILE A 223 -10.99 -5.03 5.65
CA ILE A 223 -11.14 -6.03 4.57
C ILE A 223 -11.85 -7.30 5.07
N ARG A 224 -11.74 -7.60 6.35
CA ARG A 224 -12.50 -8.69 6.96
C ARG A 224 -14.00 -8.38 6.96
N ALA A 225 -14.82 -9.42 6.94
CA ALA A 225 -16.29 -9.30 7.00
C ALA A 225 -16.73 -8.33 8.11
N ALA A 226 -17.77 -7.55 7.83
CA ALA A 226 -18.39 -6.60 8.74
C ALA A 226 -18.63 -7.22 10.14
N GLY A 227 -18.18 -6.54 11.20
CA GLY A 227 -18.29 -6.98 12.59
C GLY A 227 -16.99 -7.42 13.26
N ALA A 228 -15.84 -7.25 12.65
CA ALA A 228 -14.54 -7.49 13.30
C ALA A 228 -14.30 -6.50 14.45
N SER A 229 -14.26 -6.99 15.68
CA SER A 229 -14.40 -6.20 16.90
C SER A 229 -13.21 -5.35 17.31
N LYS A 230 -12.11 -5.29 16.59
CA LYS A 230 -11.00 -4.33 16.81
C LYS A 230 -10.14 -4.27 15.56
N SER A 231 -10.32 -3.26 14.74
CA SER A 231 -9.35 -2.87 13.72
C SER A 231 -8.11 -2.27 14.37
N LEU A 232 -6.94 -2.52 13.77
CA LEU A 232 -5.74 -1.74 14.08
C LEU A 232 -6.00 -0.25 13.77
N PRO A 233 -5.28 0.67 14.44
CA PRO A 233 -5.28 2.06 14.02
C PRO A 233 -4.80 2.16 12.55
N ALA A 234 -5.58 2.83 11.71
CA ALA A 234 -5.23 3.12 10.35
C ALA A 234 -4.40 4.41 10.26
N ASN A 235 -3.37 4.40 9.44
CA ASN A 235 -2.75 5.63 8.95
C ASN A 235 -3.42 6.01 7.64
N LEU A 236 -4.38 6.93 7.71
CA LEU A 236 -5.19 7.35 6.57
C LEU A 236 -4.44 8.39 5.74
N TYR A 237 -4.58 8.31 4.42
CA TYR A 237 -4.04 9.30 3.50
C TYR A 237 -4.92 9.41 2.26
N TYR A 238 -4.80 10.55 1.56
CA TYR A 238 -5.25 10.62 0.19
C TYR A 238 -4.10 11.08 -0.70
N GLN A 239 -4.18 10.69 -1.96
CA GLN A 239 -3.17 11.09 -2.93
C GLN A 239 -3.78 11.38 -4.30
N SER A 240 -3.01 12.13 -5.11
CA SER A 240 -3.28 12.31 -6.53
C SER A 240 -2.01 12.05 -7.30
N PHE A 241 -2.09 11.17 -8.28
CA PHE A 241 -0.97 10.81 -9.15
C PHE A 241 -1.43 10.52 -10.58
N ASP A 242 -0.48 10.37 -11.47
CA ASP A 242 -0.75 10.07 -12.88
C ASP A 242 -0.97 8.58 -13.12
N ILE A 243 -2.08 8.23 -13.75
CA ILE A 243 -2.28 6.91 -14.35
C ILE A 243 -2.50 7.11 -15.85
N GLN A 244 -1.52 6.72 -16.66
CA GLN A 244 -1.60 6.74 -18.12
C GLN A 244 -2.00 8.11 -18.70
N GLY A 245 -1.44 9.18 -18.15
CA GLY A 245 -1.74 10.56 -18.58
C GLY A 245 -3.02 11.15 -17.99
N SER A 246 -3.59 10.51 -16.99
CA SER A 246 -4.80 10.97 -16.29
C SER A 246 -4.56 11.08 -14.80
N SER A 247 -4.77 12.27 -14.23
CA SER A 247 -4.68 12.44 -12.78
C SER A 247 -5.80 11.69 -12.08
N THR A 248 -5.41 10.90 -11.10
CA THR A 248 -6.29 10.02 -10.33
C THR A 248 -6.29 10.45 -8.88
N LEU A 249 -7.46 10.40 -8.25
CA LEU A 249 -7.63 10.60 -6.81
C LEU A 249 -7.79 9.24 -6.13
N VAL A 250 -7.10 9.08 -5.03
CA VAL A 250 -7.04 7.82 -4.28
C VAL A 250 -7.20 8.08 -2.80
N ASP A 251 -8.01 7.27 -2.15
CA ASP A 251 -8.10 7.17 -0.69
C ASP A 251 -7.46 5.88 -0.23
N GLY A 252 -6.52 5.98 0.71
CA GLY A 252 -5.73 4.85 1.18
C GLY A 252 -5.62 4.77 2.69
N ALA A 253 -5.22 3.57 3.15
CA ALA A 253 -5.04 3.27 4.57
C ALA A 253 -3.90 2.27 4.77
N ILE A 254 -2.91 2.63 5.59
CA ILE A 254 -1.80 1.77 5.96
C ILE A 254 -2.06 1.16 7.35
N TYR A 255 -1.92 -0.16 7.46
CA TYR A 255 -1.98 -0.91 8.71
C TYR A 255 -0.67 -1.65 8.92
N GLN A 256 -0.19 -1.65 10.16
CA GLN A 256 1.06 -2.32 10.52
C GLN A 256 0.88 -3.16 11.77
N ALA A 257 1.54 -4.31 11.82
CA ALA A 257 1.59 -5.17 13.00
C ALA A 257 2.93 -5.91 13.12
N SER A 258 3.36 -6.18 14.34
CA SER A 258 4.49 -7.06 14.58
C SER A 258 4.11 -8.51 14.30
N ASN A 259 5.01 -9.25 13.66
CA ASN A 259 4.90 -10.67 13.37
C ASN A 259 6.18 -11.41 13.83
N GLY A 260 6.26 -11.73 15.12
CA GLY A 260 7.50 -12.24 15.72
C GLY A 260 8.63 -11.21 15.63
N PRO A 261 9.76 -11.54 14.97
CA PRO A 261 10.88 -10.61 14.78
C PRO A 261 10.64 -9.60 13.64
N SER A 262 9.65 -9.85 12.77
CA SER A 262 9.33 -9.00 11.62
C SER A 262 8.23 -7.98 11.94
N ILE A 263 8.08 -7.01 11.03
CA ILE A 263 6.93 -6.10 10.98
C ILE A 263 6.26 -6.31 9.63
N GLN A 264 4.95 -6.53 9.65
CA GLN A 264 4.11 -6.59 8.48
C GLN A 264 3.41 -5.24 8.27
N SER A 265 3.30 -4.81 7.03
CA SER A 265 2.54 -3.65 6.59
C SER A 265 1.59 -4.06 5.47
N VAL A 266 0.39 -3.52 5.47
CA VAL A 266 -0.53 -3.53 4.33
C VAL A 266 -0.99 -2.13 4.05
N ASP A 267 -0.79 -1.68 2.83
CA ASP A 267 -1.35 -0.45 2.29
C ASP A 267 -2.50 -0.81 1.34
N ILE A 268 -3.64 -0.16 1.52
CA ILE A 268 -4.89 -0.46 0.83
C ILE A 268 -5.39 0.81 0.18
N ASP A 269 -5.32 0.90 -1.14
CA ASP A 269 -6.08 1.91 -1.87
C ASP A 269 -7.51 1.39 -2.05
N PHE A 270 -8.40 1.81 -1.18
CA PHE A 270 -9.79 1.33 -1.15
C PHE A 270 -10.73 2.13 -2.04
N TYR A 271 -10.31 3.29 -2.51
CA TYR A 271 -10.98 4.10 -3.51
C TYR A 271 -9.99 4.65 -4.52
N ILE A 272 -10.28 4.47 -5.80
CA ILE A 272 -9.50 5.00 -6.92
C ILE A 272 -10.50 5.45 -7.98
N ASN A 273 -10.46 6.73 -8.38
CA ASN A 273 -11.49 7.28 -9.25
C ASN A 273 -11.27 7.03 -10.75
N TYR A 274 -10.11 6.47 -11.17
CA TYR A 274 -9.82 6.22 -12.59
C TYR A 274 -8.76 5.14 -12.79
N GLY A 275 -8.94 4.33 -13.85
CA GLY A 275 -7.92 3.45 -14.41
C GLY A 275 -7.64 2.15 -13.65
N VAL A 276 -7.86 2.12 -12.34
CA VAL A 276 -7.62 0.98 -11.46
C VAL A 276 -8.80 0.84 -10.51
N PHE A 277 -9.16 -0.39 -10.13
CA PHE A 277 -10.28 -0.62 -9.20
C PHE A 277 -9.83 -0.68 -7.75
N ALA A 278 -8.68 -1.29 -7.50
CA ALA A 278 -8.08 -1.40 -6.18
C ALA A 278 -6.59 -1.72 -6.29
N THR A 279 -5.81 -1.29 -5.31
CA THR A 279 -4.43 -1.74 -5.12
C THR A 279 -4.19 -2.18 -3.68
N LEU A 280 -3.22 -3.07 -3.55
CA LEU A 280 -2.68 -3.50 -2.27
C LEU A 280 -1.16 -3.53 -2.40
N GLU A 281 -0.50 -2.99 -1.40
CA GLU A 281 0.93 -3.17 -1.19
C GLU A 281 1.13 -3.89 0.13
N LEU A 282 1.79 -5.04 0.08
CA LEU A 282 2.13 -5.83 1.25
C LEU A 282 3.63 -5.77 1.47
N GLU A 283 4.06 -5.54 2.69
CA GLU A 283 5.47 -5.59 3.02
C GLU A 283 5.70 -6.41 4.29
N GLU A 284 6.77 -7.20 4.29
CA GLU A 284 7.28 -7.80 5.51
C GLU A 284 8.77 -7.48 5.65
N MET A 285 9.17 -7.04 6.85
CA MET A 285 10.44 -6.42 7.16
C MET A 285 11.14 -7.20 8.26
N TRP A 286 12.27 -7.86 7.95
CA TRP A 286 13.04 -8.64 8.92
C TRP A 286 14.38 -8.01 9.24
N PRO A 287 14.87 -8.08 10.50
CA PRO A 287 16.24 -7.74 10.81
C PRO A 287 17.18 -8.84 10.28
N VAL A 288 18.16 -8.44 9.48
CA VAL A 288 19.20 -9.34 8.97
C VAL A 288 20.58 -8.76 9.28
N THR A 289 21.58 -9.65 9.45
CA THR A 289 22.97 -9.22 9.65
C THR A 289 23.77 -9.56 8.41
N VAL A 290 24.31 -8.54 7.76
CA VAL A 290 25.19 -8.68 6.60
C VAL A 290 26.50 -7.92 6.88
N ASN A 291 27.63 -8.59 6.72
CA ASN A 291 28.96 -8.02 6.98
C ASN A 291 29.09 -7.37 8.37
N GLY A 292 28.50 -7.99 9.41
CA GLY A 292 28.51 -7.51 10.79
C GLY A 292 27.61 -6.30 11.08
N LYS A 293 26.82 -5.82 10.11
CA LYS A 293 25.85 -4.73 10.28
C LYS A 293 24.42 -5.27 10.23
N THR A 294 23.58 -4.78 11.13
CA THR A 294 22.15 -5.05 11.08
C THR A 294 21.51 -4.15 10.03
N LYS A 295 20.75 -4.75 9.14
CA LYS A 295 19.94 -4.10 8.10
C LYS A 295 18.54 -4.68 8.10
N THR A 296 17.64 -4.09 7.35
CA THR A 296 16.29 -4.64 7.13
C THR A 296 16.20 -5.26 5.75
N LEU A 297 15.86 -6.55 5.71
CA LEU A 297 15.37 -7.20 4.50
C LEU A 297 13.89 -6.90 4.35
N VAL A 298 13.47 -6.37 3.22
CA VAL A 298 12.09 -6.05 2.91
C VAL A 298 11.63 -6.90 1.73
N TRP A 299 10.61 -7.71 1.96
CA TRP A 299 9.82 -8.32 0.90
C TRP A 299 8.59 -7.43 0.67
N ARG A 300 8.28 -7.18 -0.59
CA ARG A 300 7.14 -6.37 -1.02
C ARG A 300 6.36 -7.10 -2.11
N ASP A 301 5.04 -7.05 -2.02
CA ASP A 301 4.11 -7.58 -3.01
C ASP A 301 3.13 -6.48 -3.42
N ASP A 302 3.11 -6.16 -4.69
CA ASP A 302 2.22 -5.16 -5.27
C ASP A 302 1.14 -5.89 -6.07
N LEU A 303 -0.11 -5.67 -5.66
CA LEU A 303 -1.29 -6.30 -6.25
C LEU A 303 -2.21 -5.21 -6.81
N VAL A 304 -2.51 -5.29 -8.09
CA VAL A 304 -3.34 -4.30 -8.80
C VAL A 304 -4.49 -4.99 -9.50
N SER A 305 -5.70 -4.44 -9.34
CA SER A 305 -6.88 -4.80 -10.15
C SER A 305 -7.28 -3.64 -11.04
N ALA A 306 -7.33 -3.87 -12.36
CA ALA A 306 -7.70 -2.84 -13.32
C ALA A 306 -8.55 -3.39 -14.48
N PRO A 307 -9.47 -2.58 -15.04
CA PRO A 307 -10.32 -2.99 -16.15
C PRO A 307 -9.52 -3.34 -17.40
N SER A 308 -8.46 -2.60 -17.69
CA SER A 308 -7.60 -2.83 -18.87
C SER A 308 -6.92 -4.19 -18.84
N ILE A 309 -6.59 -4.71 -17.66
CA ILE A 309 -5.89 -5.99 -17.48
C ILE A 309 -6.76 -7.18 -17.90
N ALA A 310 -8.08 -7.08 -17.72
CA ALA A 310 -9.02 -8.17 -18.05
C ALA A 310 -8.97 -8.60 -19.52
N TYR A 311 -8.61 -7.69 -20.40
CA TYR A 311 -8.57 -7.90 -21.85
C TYR A 311 -7.17 -8.25 -22.39
N LEU A 312 -6.14 -8.21 -21.51
CA LEU A 312 -4.77 -8.52 -21.91
C LEU A 312 -4.52 -10.03 -21.90
N HIS A 313 -3.92 -10.53 -22.97
CA HIS A 313 -3.58 -11.93 -23.12
C HIS A 313 -2.11 -12.12 -23.56
N GLY A 314 -1.54 -13.26 -23.24
CA GLY A 314 -0.22 -13.67 -23.70
C GLY A 314 0.86 -12.60 -23.45
N THR A 315 1.46 -12.09 -24.54
CA THR A 315 2.58 -11.12 -24.50
C THR A 315 2.18 -9.75 -23.95
N GLU A 316 0.95 -9.30 -24.15
CA GLU A 316 0.48 -7.99 -23.65
C GLU A 316 0.39 -8.00 -22.12
N ARG A 317 -0.18 -9.07 -21.56
CA ARG A 317 -0.24 -9.25 -20.10
C ARG A 317 1.17 -9.40 -19.49
N LEU A 318 2.08 -10.02 -20.24
CA LEU A 318 3.49 -10.12 -19.88
C LEU A 318 4.15 -8.74 -19.80
N ALA A 319 3.92 -7.93 -20.83
CA ALA A 319 4.46 -6.57 -20.93
C ALA A 319 3.93 -5.67 -19.81
N SER A 320 2.63 -5.73 -19.47
CA SER A 320 2.05 -4.97 -18.35
C SER A 320 2.71 -5.30 -17.02
N GLY A 321 2.99 -6.58 -16.76
CA GLY A 321 3.73 -6.98 -15.55
C GLY A 321 5.17 -6.44 -15.53
N LEU A 322 5.84 -6.34 -16.68
CA LEU A 322 7.19 -5.77 -16.75
C LEU A 322 7.18 -4.24 -16.51
N ILE A 323 6.18 -3.53 -17.04
CA ILE A 323 6.00 -2.09 -16.77
C ILE A 323 5.79 -1.88 -15.26
N MET A 324 4.87 -2.63 -14.66
CA MET A 324 4.62 -2.54 -13.21
C MET A 324 5.90 -2.78 -12.39
N LEU A 325 6.75 -3.75 -12.76
CA LEU A 325 8.04 -3.97 -12.09
C LEU A 325 8.98 -2.76 -12.19
N GLN A 326 8.97 -2.04 -13.32
CA GLN A 326 9.78 -0.82 -13.47
C GLN A 326 9.28 0.31 -12.57
N ASP A 327 7.96 0.50 -12.49
CA ASP A 327 7.34 1.52 -11.64
C ASP A 327 7.58 1.21 -10.15
N VAL A 328 7.40 -0.04 -9.74
CA VAL A 328 7.70 -0.51 -8.38
C VAL A 328 9.18 -0.33 -8.05
N LYS A 329 10.09 -0.62 -8.99
CA LYS A 329 11.52 -0.38 -8.79
C LYS A 329 11.84 1.08 -8.55
N ALA A 330 11.27 1.99 -9.34
CA ALA A 330 11.45 3.43 -9.18
C ALA A 330 10.93 3.92 -7.81
N ASN A 331 9.81 3.37 -7.35
CA ASN A 331 9.23 3.63 -6.04
C ASN A 331 10.16 3.15 -4.90
N ILE A 332 10.68 1.92 -4.96
CA ILE A 332 11.64 1.37 -3.99
C ILE A 332 12.94 2.19 -3.97
N GLU A 333 13.48 2.58 -5.13
CA GLU A 333 14.70 3.40 -5.20
C GLU A 333 14.49 4.78 -4.56
N ALA A 334 13.35 5.40 -4.78
CA ALA A 334 12.97 6.67 -4.17
C ALA A 334 12.84 6.52 -2.64
N PHE A 335 12.08 5.52 -2.17
CA PHE A 335 11.93 5.22 -0.74
C PHE A 335 13.29 4.95 -0.05
N ARG A 336 14.13 4.12 -0.65
CA ARG A 336 15.48 3.81 -0.13
C ARG A 336 16.40 5.03 -0.04
N SER A 337 16.19 6.04 -0.88
CA SER A 337 16.99 7.26 -0.85
C SER A 337 16.83 8.07 0.43
N GLU A 338 15.74 7.85 1.16
CA GLU A 338 15.41 8.48 2.44
C GLU A 338 16.26 7.98 3.63
N PHE A 339 17.04 6.91 3.43
CA PHE A 339 17.90 6.28 4.45
C PHE A 339 19.41 6.48 4.18
N LYS A 340 19.75 7.39 3.28
CA LYS A 340 21.15 7.70 2.91
C LYS A 340 21.69 8.89 3.69
#